data_16b220668e9690ebfa87cc72f5b2ba77
#
_entry.id   16b220668e9690ebfa87cc72f5b2ba77
#
_cell.length_a   1.000
_cell.length_b   1.000
_cell.length_c   1.000
_cell.angle_alpha   90.00
_cell.angle_beta   90.00
_cell.angle_gamma   90.00
#
_symmetry.space_group_name_H-M   'P 1'
#
loop_
_entity.id
_entity.type
_entity.pdbx_description
1 polymer ?
#
loop_
_entity_poly.entity_id
_entity_poly.type
_entity_poly.pdbx_seq_one_letter_code
_entity_poly.pdbx_strand_id
1 'polypeptide(L)'
;MGNLRSVSQAVQAAAHDTGWTVVVTSRPEDVRAAQRIVLPGQGAMPDCMRELRESGLQESVLEAAATKPLFGVCVGMQMLLDHSAEGPAEGVPGLGLIPGDVLKFDLAGKTQPDGSRFKVPQMGWNQVRQVPHAHHAGGAVHPVWAGVPDNSYFYFVHSFYAVPRDAAHCAGQADYGGWFAAAIARDNIFATQFHPEKSAEHGLALYRNFLHWNP
;
A
#
# COMPACT_ATOMS: atom_id res chain seq x y z
N MET A 1 -3.45 13.29 10.83
CA MET A 1 -4.37 12.46 11.66
C MET A 1 -5.66 12.02 10.94
N GLY A 2 -6.08 12.63 9.83
CA GLY A 2 -7.33 12.27 9.13
C GLY A 2 -7.36 10.86 8.54
N ASN A 3 -6.25 10.38 7.97
CA ASN A 3 -6.22 9.09 7.27
C ASN A 3 -6.24 7.89 8.21
N LEU A 4 -5.54 7.95 9.35
CA LEU A 4 -5.52 6.86 10.33
C LEU A 4 -6.94 6.52 10.83
N ARG A 5 -7.77 7.55 11.08
CA ARG A 5 -9.17 7.35 11.50
C ARG A 5 -9.99 6.67 10.41
N SER A 6 -9.84 7.11 9.15
CA SER A 6 -10.58 6.52 8.02
C SER A 6 -10.16 5.08 7.77
N VAL A 7 -8.84 4.78 7.81
CA VAL A 7 -8.32 3.41 7.70
C VAL A 7 -8.86 2.55 8.84
N SER A 8 -8.78 3.01 10.09
CA SER A 8 -9.29 2.22 11.23
C SER A 8 -10.77 1.94 11.14
N GLN A 9 -11.59 2.91 10.73
CA GLN A 9 -13.02 2.72 10.53
C GLN A 9 -13.33 1.71 9.40
N ALA A 10 -12.58 1.78 8.29
CA ALA A 10 -12.76 0.84 7.18
C ALA A 10 -12.34 -0.59 7.57
N VAL A 11 -11.23 -0.75 8.31
CA VAL A 11 -10.81 -2.06 8.82
C VAL A 11 -11.81 -2.59 9.85
N GLN A 12 -12.34 -1.74 10.75
CA GLN A 12 -13.40 -2.12 11.70
C GLN A 12 -14.67 -2.57 10.98
N ALA A 13 -15.09 -1.85 9.93
CA ALA A 13 -16.23 -2.25 9.12
C ALA A 13 -15.99 -3.58 8.39
N ALA A 14 -14.78 -3.81 7.89
CA ALA A 14 -14.41 -5.09 7.28
C ALA A 14 -14.32 -6.25 8.29
N ALA A 15 -13.99 -5.94 9.55
CA ALA A 15 -13.88 -6.90 10.65
C ALA A 15 -15.24 -7.23 11.30
N HIS A 16 -16.30 -6.49 10.97
CA HIS A 16 -17.63 -6.77 11.48
C HIS A 16 -18.04 -8.22 11.16
N ASP A 17 -18.56 -8.91 12.12
CA ASP A 17 -18.96 -10.33 12.03
C ASP A 17 -17.82 -11.35 11.78
N THR A 18 -16.56 -10.94 11.88
CA THR A 18 -15.40 -11.85 11.69
C THR A 18 -14.80 -12.37 13.01
N GLY A 19 -15.16 -11.78 14.13
CA GLY A 19 -14.52 -12.04 15.43
C GLY A 19 -13.18 -11.32 15.64
N TRP A 20 -12.69 -10.57 14.67
CA TRP A 20 -11.45 -9.77 14.80
C TRP A 20 -11.68 -8.50 15.64
N THR A 21 -10.74 -8.21 16.53
CA THR A 21 -10.69 -6.93 17.25
C THR A 21 -9.64 -6.03 16.59
N VAL A 22 -10.06 -4.82 16.20
CA VAL A 22 -9.17 -3.82 15.59
C VAL A 22 -8.68 -2.86 16.65
N VAL A 23 -7.38 -2.78 16.84
CA VAL A 23 -6.70 -1.88 17.79
C VAL A 23 -5.87 -0.87 17.03
N VAL A 24 -6.09 0.42 17.28
CA VAL A 24 -5.21 1.50 16.82
C VAL A 24 -4.20 1.78 17.92
N THR A 25 -2.92 1.60 17.63
CA THR A 25 -1.88 1.71 18.64
C THR A 25 -0.64 2.41 18.13
N SER A 26 0.11 2.99 19.05
CA SER A 26 1.50 3.45 18.89
C SER A 26 2.44 2.71 19.87
N ARG A 27 2.02 1.58 20.43
CA ARG A 27 2.78 0.81 21.39
C ARG A 27 3.40 -0.43 20.72
N PRO A 28 4.72 -0.62 20.78
CA PRO A 28 5.41 -1.77 20.18
C PRO A 28 4.87 -3.14 20.63
N GLU A 29 4.48 -3.25 21.91
CA GLU A 29 3.93 -4.48 22.47
C GLU A 29 2.61 -4.88 21.84
N ASP A 30 1.75 -3.94 21.49
CA ASP A 30 0.48 -4.25 20.81
C ASP A 30 0.74 -4.74 19.39
N VAL A 31 1.73 -4.15 18.67
CA VAL A 31 2.14 -4.61 17.34
C VAL A 31 2.67 -6.04 17.41
N ARG A 32 3.51 -6.34 18.42
CA ARG A 32 4.03 -7.70 18.63
C ARG A 32 2.92 -8.71 19.00
N ALA A 33 1.91 -8.28 19.73
CA ALA A 33 0.77 -9.14 20.12
C ALA A 33 -0.25 -9.33 18.98
N ALA A 34 -0.32 -8.41 18.03
CA ALA A 34 -1.28 -8.48 16.92
C ALA A 34 -1.04 -9.70 16.02
N GLN A 35 -2.11 -10.24 15.45
CA GLN A 35 -2.06 -11.36 14.51
C GLN A 35 -1.87 -10.87 13.06
N ARG A 36 -2.24 -9.64 12.76
CA ARG A 36 -2.15 -8.98 11.45
C ARG A 36 -1.85 -7.51 11.64
N ILE A 37 -1.14 -6.92 10.71
CA ILE A 37 -0.76 -5.50 10.77
C ILE A 37 -1.33 -4.77 9.58
N VAL A 38 -1.97 -3.64 9.83
CA VAL A 38 -2.25 -2.61 8.81
C VAL A 38 -1.33 -1.44 9.07
N LEU A 39 -0.45 -1.14 8.11
CA LEU A 39 0.52 -0.06 8.18
C LEU A 39 0.05 1.10 7.29
N PRO A 40 -0.68 2.07 7.81
CA PRO A 40 -1.03 3.27 7.07
C PRO A 40 0.14 4.25 7.06
N GLY A 41 0.20 5.08 6.02
CA GLY A 41 1.11 6.22 5.97
C GLY A 41 0.45 7.36 5.22
N GLN A 42 0.74 8.60 5.61
CA GLN A 42 0.25 9.80 4.93
C GLN A 42 1.25 10.93 5.01
N GLY A 43 1.17 11.85 4.05
CA GLY A 43 2.12 12.96 3.95
C GLY A 43 3.38 12.51 3.22
N ALA A 44 4.55 12.98 3.65
CA ALA A 44 5.82 12.65 3.05
C ALA A 44 6.45 11.39 3.69
N MET A 45 7.07 10.55 2.87
CA MET A 45 7.73 9.33 3.36
C MET A 45 8.84 9.63 4.40
N PRO A 46 9.68 10.69 4.26
CA PRO A 46 10.66 11.04 5.29
C PRO A 46 10.05 11.24 6.67
N ASP A 47 8.90 11.90 6.75
CA ASP A 47 8.19 12.14 8.01
C ASP A 47 7.64 10.85 8.60
N CYS A 48 7.02 10.02 7.79
CA CYS A 48 6.51 8.72 8.23
C CYS A 48 7.62 7.82 8.76
N MET A 49 8.77 7.76 8.07
CA MET A 49 9.92 6.97 8.51
C MET A 49 10.56 7.53 9.78
N ARG A 50 10.59 8.85 9.95
CA ARG A 50 11.03 9.48 11.19
C ARG A 50 10.10 9.13 12.36
N GLU A 51 8.80 9.33 12.20
CA GLU A 51 7.81 9.01 13.24
C GLU A 51 7.84 7.52 13.63
N LEU A 52 7.99 6.62 12.64
CA LEU A 52 8.09 5.19 12.90
C LEU A 52 9.32 4.85 13.76
N ARG A 53 10.45 5.52 13.53
CA ARG A 53 11.68 5.36 14.34
C ARG A 53 11.54 5.97 15.73
N GLU A 54 11.11 7.22 15.80
CA GLU A 54 11.00 7.96 17.07
C GLU A 54 9.97 7.35 18.02
N SER A 55 8.91 6.76 17.51
CA SER A 55 7.92 6.01 18.32
C SER A 55 8.41 4.63 18.78
N GLY A 56 9.55 4.15 18.30
CA GLY A 56 10.05 2.80 18.59
C GLY A 56 9.26 1.68 17.89
N LEU A 57 8.38 2.02 16.95
CA LEU A 57 7.55 1.03 16.24
C LEU A 57 8.31 0.32 15.12
N GLN A 58 9.40 0.90 14.60
CA GLN A 58 10.10 0.33 13.43
C GLN A 58 10.50 -1.13 13.66
N GLU A 59 11.13 -1.42 14.79
CA GLU A 59 11.59 -2.79 15.10
C GLU A 59 10.41 -3.75 15.22
N SER A 60 9.35 -3.38 15.94
CA SER A 60 8.16 -4.22 16.09
C SER A 60 7.42 -4.47 14.78
N VAL A 61 7.42 -3.49 13.86
CA VAL A 61 6.86 -3.66 12.50
C VAL A 61 7.72 -4.62 11.68
N LEU A 62 9.06 -4.52 11.73
CA LEU A 62 9.97 -5.44 11.05
C LEU A 62 9.82 -6.87 11.59
N GLU A 63 9.76 -7.05 12.92
CA GLU A 63 9.50 -8.34 13.56
C GLU A 63 8.15 -8.94 13.12
N ALA A 64 7.10 -8.11 13.10
CA ALA A 64 5.78 -8.54 12.67
C ALA A 64 5.74 -8.91 11.19
N ALA A 65 6.37 -8.11 10.33
CA ALA A 65 6.46 -8.35 8.90
C ALA A 65 7.18 -9.65 8.53
N ALA A 66 8.04 -10.16 9.40
CA ALA A 66 8.75 -11.43 9.18
C ALA A 66 7.82 -12.66 9.29
N THR A 67 6.69 -12.56 10.00
CA THR A 67 5.89 -13.73 10.36
C THR A 67 4.38 -13.54 10.27
N LYS A 68 3.90 -12.31 10.09
CA LYS A 68 2.47 -11.98 10.16
C LYS A 68 2.01 -11.29 8.88
N PRO A 69 0.76 -11.50 8.46
CA PRO A 69 0.20 -10.74 7.34
C PRO A 69 0.27 -9.25 7.60
N LEU A 70 0.82 -8.50 6.64
CA LEU A 70 0.97 -7.05 6.68
C LEU A 70 0.31 -6.40 5.46
N PHE A 71 -0.52 -5.38 5.70
CA PHE A 71 -1.15 -4.57 4.66
C PHE A 71 -0.65 -3.13 4.72
N GLY A 72 0.15 -2.70 3.74
CA GLY A 72 0.61 -1.31 3.60
C GLY A 72 -0.39 -0.44 2.82
N VAL A 73 -0.62 0.81 3.26
CA VAL A 73 -1.54 1.75 2.59
C VAL A 73 -0.85 3.05 2.26
N CYS A 74 -0.87 3.42 0.99
CA CYS A 74 -0.31 4.66 0.42
C CYS A 74 1.18 4.82 0.80
N VAL A 75 1.56 5.81 1.62
CA VAL A 75 2.94 5.93 2.10
C VAL A 75 3.37 4.69 2.89
N GLY A 76 2.44 4.00 3.55
CA GLY A 76 2.70 2.70 4.18
C GLY A 76 3.22 1.64 3.20
N MET A 77 2.74 1.63 1.95
CA MET A 77 3.32 0.81 0.88
C MET A 77 4.74 1.27 0.52
N GLN A 78 4.94 2.56 0.37
CA GLN A 78 6.23 3.13 -0.01
C GLN A 78 7.31 2.86 1.04
N MET A 79 6.97 2.93 2.33
CA MET A 79 7.89 2.61 3.43
C MET A 79 8.44 1.17 3.38
N LEU A 80 7.76 0.23 2.70
CA LEU A 80 8.21 -1.17 2.61
C LEU A 80 9.42 -1.35 1.68
N LEU A 81 9.70 -0.38 0.79
CA LEU A 81 10.80 -0.46 -0.19
C LEU A 81 12.16 -0.13 0.45
N ASP A 82 13.23 -0.27 -0.33
CA ASP A 82 14.60 0.01 0.12
C ASP A 82 14.83 1.50 0.32
N HIS A 83 14.35 2.32 -0.62
CA HIS A 83 14.71 3.73 -0.70
C HIS A 83 13.61 4.58 -1.37
N SER A 84 13.54 5.86 -1.01
CA SER A 84 12.67 6.84 -1.66
C SER A 84 13.46 8.06 -2.09
N ALA A 85 13.18 8.53 -3.31
CA ALA A 85 13.69 9.80 -3.82
C ALA A 85 12.92 11.02 -3.26
N GLU A 86 11.97 10.84 -2.33
CA GLU A 86 11.28 11.94 -1.67
C GLU A 86 12.13 12.51 -0.54
N GLY A 87 12.26 13.84 -0.46
CA GLY A 87 12.96 14.53 0.62
C GLY A 87 14.31 15.11 0.20
N PRO A 88 15.39 14.88 0.97
CA PRO A 88 16.75 15.35 0.64
C PRO A 88 17.23 14.82 -0.71
N ALA A 89 18.29 15.44 -1.26
CA ALA A 89 18.83 15.03 -2.57
C ALA A 89 19.28 13.56 -2.60
N GLU A 90 19.74 13.03 -1.49
CA GLU A 90 20.12 11.63 -1.29
C GLU A 90 18.92 10.71 -1.04
N GLY A 91 17.71 11.29 -0.87
CA GLY A 91 16.50 10.54 -0.52
C GLY A 91 16.50 10.01 0.91
N VAL A 92 15.63 9.04 1.19
CA VAL A 92 15.54 8.41 2.51
C VAL A 92 15.44 6.90 2.42
N PRO A 93 16.05 6.15 3.36
CA PRO A 93 15.89 4.70 3.42
C PRO A 93 14.48 4.33 3.89
N GLY A 94 13.92 3.26 3.30
CA GLY A 94 12.71 2.59 3.76
C GLY A 94 13.00 1.45 4.72
N LEU A 95 12.06 0.50 4.81
CA LEU A 95 12.16 -0.67 5.68
C LEU A 95 12.90 -1.85 5.02
N GLY A 96 13.14 -1.81 3.70
CA GLY A 96 13.84 -2.86 2.97
C GLY A 96 13.13 -4.22 2.93
N LEU A 97 11.82 -4.24 3.12
CA LEU A 97 11.03 -5.48 3.12
C LEU A 97 10.73 -5.98 1.70
N ILE A 98 10.62 -5.06 0.75
CA ILE A 98 10.44 -5.36 -0.68
C ILE A 98 11.52 -4.60 -1.45
N PRO A 99 12.46 -5.29 -2.15
CA PRO A 99 13.51 -4.62 -2.90
C PRO A 99 12.95 -3.70 -3.99
N GLY A 100 13.41 -2.44 -4.01
CA GLY A 100 12.97 -1.44 -4.97
C GLY A 100 13.04 -0.02 -4.44
N ASP A 101 12.61 0.91 -5.27
CA ASP A 101 12.71 2.34 -5.03
C ASP A 101 11.34 3.02 -5.14
N VAL A 102 11.20 4.16 -4.48
CA VAL A 102 10.06 5.08 -4.62
C VAL A 102 10.52 6.29 -5.41
N LEU A 103 9.91 6.50 -6.59
CA LEU A 103 10.28 7.56 -7.51
C LEU A 103 9.15 8.58 -7.68
N LYS A 104 9.52 9.82 -8.01
CA LYS A 104 8.56 10.86 -8.35
C LYS A 104 8.04 10.67 -9.78
N PHE A 105 6.76 10.99 -10.02
CA PHE A 105 6.24 11.04 -11.38
C PHE A 105 7.00 12.06 -12.23
N ASP A 106 7.51 11.60 -13.37
CA ASP A 106 7.99 12.45 -14.46
C ASP A 106 6.94 12.45 -15.60
N LEU A 107 6.15 13.50 -15.62
CA LEU A 107 5.05 13.70 -16.59
C LEU A 107 5.30 14.89 -17.52
N ALA A 108 6.56 15.36 -17.59
CA ALA A 108 6.95 16.46 -18.46
C ALA A 108 6.61 16.12 -19.92
N GLY A 109 5.88 17.01 -20.59
CA GLY A 109 5.49 16.83 -21.99
C GLY A 109 4.38 15.80 -22.23
N LYS A 110 3.86 15.13 -21.21
CA LYS A 110 2.74 14.19 -21.35
C LYS A 110 1.40 14.88 -21.20
N THR A 111 0.42 14.44 -21.99
CA THR A 111 -0.98 14.91 -21.93
C THR A 111 -1.93 13.74 -21.76
N GLN A 112 -3.06 14.03 -21.11
CA GLN A 112 -4.17 13.08 -20.97
C GLN A 112 -4.89 12.91 -22.32
N PRO A 113 -5.74 11.89 -22.49
CA PRO A 113 -6.49 11.67 -23.73
C PRO A 113 -7.37 12.86 -24.17
N ASP A 114 -7.81 13.69 -23.23
CA ASP A 114 -8.59 14.91 -23.49
C ASP A 114 -7.71 16.13 -23.85
N GLY A 115 -6.39 15.95 -23.96
CA GLY A 115 -5.42 17.00 -24.26
C GLY A 115 -4.97 17.83 -23.03
N SER A 116 -5.54 17.62 -21.87
CA SER A 116 -5.11 18.29 -20.63
C SER A 116 -3.76 17.76 -20.16
N ARG A 117 -3.04 18.56 -19.36
CA ARG A 117 -1.78 18.12 -18.75
C ARG A 117 -2.04 17.21 -17.56
N PHE A 118 -1.22 16.18 -17.42
CA PHE A 118 -1.16 15.44 -16.16
C PHE A 118 -0.73 16.36 -15.01
N LYS A 119 -1.33 16.16 -13.85
CA LYS A 119 -1.01 16.91 -12.62
C LYS A 119 -0.25 16.02 -11.66
N VAL A 120 0.66 16.59 -10.88
CA VAL A 120 1.32 15.96 -9.76
C VAL A 120 0.95 16.78 -8.51
N PRO A 121 0.33 16.16 -7.49
CA PRO A 121 0.00 14.75 -7.34
C PRO A 121 -1.08 14.24 -8.29
N GLN A 122 -1.04 12.95 -8.64
CA GLN A 122 -2.22 12.24 -9.10
C GLN A 122 -3.25 12.29 -7.98
N MET A 123 -4.44 12.83 -8.26
CA MET A 123 -5.53 12.92 -7.29
C MET A 123 -6.85 12.57 -7.96
N GLY A 124 -7.51 11.53 -7.48
CA GLY A 124 -8.80 11.08 -8.01
C GLY A 124 -8.88 9.59 -8.22
N TRP A 125 -9.95 9.17 -8.90
CA TRP A 125 -10.22 7.78 -9.22
C TRP A 125 -9.45 7.33 -10.45
N ASN A 126 -8.85 6.14 -10.37
CA ASN A 126 -8.19 5.48 -11.49
C ASN A 126 -8.41 3.97 -11.44
N GLN A 127 -8.38 3.33 -12.59
CA GLN A 127 -8.55 1.89 -12.71
C GLN A 127 -7.26 1.16 -12.30
N VAL A 128 -7.43 0.02 -11.64
CA VAL A 128 -6.33 -0.87 -11.29
C VAL A 128 -6.53 -2.20 -12.02
N ARG A 129 -5.58 -2.52 -12.89
CA ARG A 129 -5.46 -3.83 -13.51
C ARG A 129 -4.74 -4.77 -12.56
N GLN A 130 -5.38 -5.89 -12.23
CA GLN A 130 -4.78 -6.93 -11.40
C GLN A 130 -3.68 -7.65 -12.19
N VAL A 131 -2.55 -7.89 -11.55
CA VAL A 131 -1.41 -8.57 -12.15
C VAL A 131 -1.34 -9.98 -11.60
N PRO A 132 -1.23 -11.02 -12.47
CA PRO A 132 -0.98 -12.38 -12.03
C PRO A 132 0.28 -12.45 -11.18
N HIS A 133 0.19 -13.09 -10.01
CA HIS A 133 1.31 -13.14 -9.08
C HIS A 133 2.10 -14.42 -9.29
N ALA A 134 3.42 -14.30 -9.50
CA ALA A 134 4.29 -15.41 -9.89
C ALA A 134 4.33 -16.55 -8.84
N HIS A 135 4.05 -16.25 -7.58
CA HIS A 135 4.07 -17.23 -6.49
C HIS A 135 2.70 -17.92 -6.26
N HIS A 136 1.67 -17.58 -7.04
CA HIS A 136 0.39 -18.29 -6.98
C HIS A 136 0.27 -19.28 -8.13
N ALA A 137 -0.10 -20.51 -7.79
CA ALA A 137 -0.25 -21.61 -8.74
C ALA A 137 -1.17 -21.23 -9.92
N GLY A 138 -0.74 -21.49 -11.15
CA GLY A 138 -1.52 -21.22 -12.35
C GLY A 138 -1.58 -19.76 -12.80
N GLY A 139 -0.75 -18.85 -12.25
CA GLY A 139 -0.78 -17.44 -12.61
C GLY A 139 -2.02 -16.70 -12.09
N ALA A 140 -2.58 -17.14 -10.98
CA ALA A 140 -3.70 -16.47 -10.33
C ALA A 140 -3.28 -15.11 -9.75
N VAL A 141 -4.24 -14.19 -9.67
CA VAL A 141 -4.06 -12.92 -8.95
C VAL A 141 -3.96 -13.17 -7.44
N HIS A 142 -3.38 -12.22 -6.72
CA HIS A 142 -3.22 -12.32 -5.28
C HIS A 142 -4.58 -12.49 -4.56
N PRO A 143 -4.69 -13.36 -3.52
CA PRO A 143 -5.96 -13.65 -2.84
C PRO A 143 -6.68 -12.43 -2.27
N VAL A 144 -5.97 -11.37 -1.92
CA VAL A 144 -6.57 -10.10 -1.47
C VAL A 144 -7.46 -9.47 -2.54
N TRP A 145 -7.31 -9.80 -3.82
CA TRP A 145 -8.19 -9.36 -4.90
C TRP A 145 -9.50 -10.18 -5.03
N ALA A 146 -9.70 -11.21 -4.23
CA ALA A 146 -10.85 -12.09 -4.37
C ALA A 146 -12.18 -11.31 -4.40
N GLY A 147 -13.01 -11.57 -5.42
CA GLY A 147 -14.31 -10.91 -5.61
C GLY A 147 -14.25 -9.44 -6.05
N VAL A 148 -13.06 -8.86 -6.22
CA VAL A 148 -12.91 -7.52 -6.80
C VAL A 148 -12.71 -7.66 -8.31
N PRO A 149 -13.59 -7.07 -9.15
CA PRO A 149 -13.44 -7.14 -10.60
C PRO A 149 -12.13 -6.49 -11.07
N ASP A 150 -11.49 -7.07 -12.09
CA ASP A 150 -10.35 -6.45 -12.74
C ASP A 150 -10.73 -5.07 -13.32
N ASN A 151 -9.78 -4.14 -13.34
CA ASN A 151 -10.00 -2.75 -13.74
C ASN A 151 -11.05 -2.00 -12.90
N SER A 152 -11.27 -2.40 -11.65
CA SER A 152 -12.05 -1.62 -10.69
C SER A 152 -11.38 -0.28 -10.39
N TYR A 153 -12.20 0.73 -10.07
CA TYR A 153 -11.72 2.06 -9.71
C TYR A 153 -11.36 2.16 -8.24
N PHE A 154 -10.22 2.81 -7.98
CA PHE A 154 -9.71 3.13 -6.65
C PHE A 154 -9.29 4.59 -6.57
N TYR A 155 -9.29 5.16 -5.36
CA TYR A 155 -8.93 6.54 -5.12
C TYR A 155 -7.44 6.69 -4.81
N PHE A 156 -6.77 7.54 -5.59
CA PHE A 156 -5.34 7.85 -5.48
C PHE A 156 -5.13 9.30 -5.03
N VAL A 157 -4.08 9.54 -4.25
CA VAL A 157 -3.53 10.88 -3.99
C VAL A 157 -2.05 10.73 -3.65
N HIS A 158 -1.17 10.85 -4.67
CA HIS A 158 0.26 10.68 -4.49
C HIS A 158 1.08 11.36 -5.60
N SER A 159 2.31 11.76 -5.26
CA SER A 159 3.31 12.33 -6.18
C SER A 159 4.43 11.36 -6.49
N PHE A 160 4.61 10.34 -5.64
CA PHE A 160 5.63 9.32 -5.73
C PHE A 160 4.97 7.95 -5.85
N TYR A 161 5.65 7.00 -6.47
CA TYR A 161 5.15 5.64 -6.71
C TYR A 161 6.25 4.60 -6.53
N ALA A 162 5.87 3.38 -6.15
CA ALA A 162 6.77 2.27 -5.96
C ALA A 162 7.23 1.68 -7.29
N VAL A 163 8.52 1.35 -7.36
CA VAL A 163 9.17 0.63 -8.45
C VAL A 163 9.87 -0.59 -7.86
N PRO A 164 9.17 -1.73 -7.70
CA PRO A 164 9.79 -2.96 -7.25
C PRO A 164 10.90 -3.39 -8.20
N ARG A 165 12.03 -3.84 -7.66
CA ARG A 165 13.17 -4.33 -8.48
C ARG A 165 12.82 -5.62 -9.22
N ASP A 166 12.02 -6.47 -8.58
CA ASP A 166 11.45 -7.67 -9.21
C ASP A 166 10.00 -7.39 -9.61
N ALA A 167 9.72 -7.52 -10.90
CA ALA A 167 8.37 -7.35 -11.45
C ALA A 167 7.36 -8.35 -10.87
N ALA A 168 7.82 -9.50 -10.37
CA ALA A 168 6.98 -10.48 -9.71
C ALA A 168 6.32 -9.94 -8.42
N HIS A 169 6.88 -8.90 -7.80
CA HIS A 169 6.26 -8.24 -6.66
C HIS A 169 5.12 -7.28 -7.02
N CYS A 170 4.90 -6.99 -8.31
CA CYS A 170 3.77 -6.18 -8.74
C CYS A 170 2.48 -7.01 -8.70
N ALA A 171 1.53 -6.63 -7.87
CA ALA A 171 0.23 -7.29 -7.71
C ALA A 171 -0.93 -6.52 -8.38
N GLY A 172 -0.71 -5.28 -8.79
CA GLY A 172 -1.67 -4.46 -9.52
C GLY A 172 -1.01 -3.24 -10.15
N GLN A 173 -1.51 -2.82 -11.30
CA GLN A 173 -0.97 -1.70 -12.06
C GLN A 173 -2.06 -0.68 -12.40
N ALA A 174 -1.69 0.60 -12.45
CA ALA A 174 -2.53 1.66 -12.96
C ALA A 174 -1.74 2.48 -13.98
N ASP A 175 -2.44 3.14 -14.91
CA ASP A 175 -1.81 4.03 -15.89
C ASP A 175 -2.08 5.49 -15.50
N TYR A 176 -0.99 6.26 -15.36
CA TYR A 176 -1.04 7.72 -15.19
C TYR A 176 0.10 8.37 -15.95
N GLY A 177 -0.06 8.46 -17.27
CA GLY A 177 1.01 8.89 -18.18
C GLY A 177 2.15 7.87 -18.30
N GLY A 178 1.87 6.63 -17.93
CA GLY A 178 2.70 5.44 -17.93
C GLY A 178 2.29 4.49 -16.80
N TRP A 179 2.51 3.20 -17.00
CA TRP A 179 2.16 2.16 -16.03
C TRP A 179 3.04 2.27 -14.78
N PHE A 180 2.43 2.15 -13.62
CA PHE A 180 3.11 2.08 -12.33
C PHE A 180 2.49 1.01 -11.43
N ALA A 181 3.23 0.55 -10.43
CA ALA A 181 2.73 -0.42 -9.45
C ALA A 181 1.71 0.26 -8.51
N ALA A 182 0.44 -0.06 -8.69
CA ALA A 182 -0.66 0.38 -7.84
C ALA A 182 -0.84 -0.53 -6.61
N ALA A 183 -0.40 -1.78 -6.70
CA ALA A 183 -0.31 -2.71 -5.59
C ALA A 183 0.95 -3.57 -5.72
N ILE A 184 1.55 -3.92 -4.59
CA ILE A 184 2.70 -4.82 -4.51
C ILE A 184 2.41 -5.91 -3.49
N ALA A 185 3.04 -7.08 -3.70
CA ALA A 185 2.95 -8.21 -2.77
C ALA A 185 4.25 -9.01 -2.76
N ARG A 186 4.59 -9.52 -1.58
CA ARG A 186 5.70 -10.46 -1.38
C ARG A 186 5.42 -11.28 -0.11
N ASP A 187 5.48 -12.59 -0.22
CA ASP A 187 5.27 -13.50 0.91
C ASP A 187 3.96 -13.17 1.68
N ASN A 188 4.07 -12.75 2.92
CA ASN A 188 2.97 -12.34 3.81
C ASN A 188 2.64 -10.83 3.75
N ILE A 189 3.17 -10.09 2.77
CA ILE A 189 2.96 -8.66 2.60
C ILE A 189 2.10 -8.39 1.38
N PHE A 190 1.07 -7.58 1.54
CA PHE A 190 0.30 -6.96 0.46
C PHE A 190 0.20 -5.45 0.72
N ALA A 191 0.35 -4.62 -0.30
CA ALA A 191 0.25 -3.18 -0.09
C ALA A 191 -0.30 -2.46 -1.33
N THR A 192 -0.96 -1.31 -1.11
CA THR A 192 -1.61 -0.52 -2.15
C THR A 192 -1.13 0.93 -2.13
N GLN A 193 -0.94 1.53 -3.30
CA GLN A 193 -0.67 2.95 -3.46
C GLN A 193 -1.94 3.80 -3.28
N PHE A 194 -3.07 3.26 -3.68
CA PHE A 194 -4.37 3.87 -3.49
C PHE A 194 -4.86 3.71 -2.05
N HIS A 195 -5.96 4.38 -1.74
CA HIS A 195 -6.61 4.40 -0.44
C HIS A 195 -7.85 3.49 -0.43
N PRO A 196 -7.77 2.21 0.04
CA PRO A 196 -8.94 1.34 0.11
C PRO A 196 -10.06 1.95 0.94
N GLU A 197 -9.73 2.66 2.04
CA GLU A 197 -10.71 3.33 2.90
C GLU A 197 -11.49 4.46 2.23
N LYS A 198 -11.06 4.89 1.04
CA LYS A 198 -11.73 5.89 0.19
C LYS A 198 -12.28 5.30 -1.12
N SER A 199 -12.21 3.98 -1.27
CA SER A 199 -12.51 3.27 -2.51
C SER A 199 -13.79 2.44 -2.45
N ALA A 200 -14.77 2.90 -1.65
CA ALA A 200 -16.09 2.32 -1.53
C ALA A 200 -16.06 0.79 -1.25
N GLU A 201 -16.96 0.04 -1.88
CA GLU A 201 -17.12 -1.40 -1.66
C GLU A 201 -15.88 -2.22 -2.03
N HIS A 202 -15.19 -1.87 -3.10
CA HIS A 202 -13.98 -2.58 -3.54
C HIS A 202 -12.84 -2.42 -2.53
N GLY A 203 -12.70 -1.24 -1.94
CA GLY A 203 -11.73 -1.01 -0.89
C GLY A 203 -12.04 -1.80 0.39
N LEU A 204 -13.30 -1.86 0.80
CA LEU A 204 -13.73 -2.70 1.93
C LEU A 204 -13.53 -4.19 1.67
N ALA A 205 -13.75 -4.64 0.42
CA ALA A 205 -13.49 -6.01 0.02
C ALA A 205 -12.00 -6.39 0.20
N LEU A 206 -11.07 -5.49 -0.16
CA LEU A 206 -9.63 -5.74 0.05
C LEU A 206 -9.29 -5.93 1.54
N TYR A 207 -9.82 -5.09 2.43
CA TYR A 207 -9.60 -5.27 3.88
C TYR A 207 -10.23 -6.55 4.39
N ARG A 208 -11.44 -6.90 3.95
CA ARG A 208 -12.10 -8.16 4.33
C ARG A 208 -11.28 -9.38 3.87
N ASN A 209 -10.82 -9.37 2.63
CA ASN A 209 -9.97 -10.43 2.08
C ASN A 209 -8.65 -10.54 2.84
N PHE A 210 -8.01 -9.42 3.17
CA PHE A 210 -6.80 -9.39 3.99
C PHE A 210 -7.02 -10.00 5.37
N LEU A 211 -8.16 -9.74 6.03
CA LEU A 211 -8.48 -10.32 7.33
C LEU A 211 -8.62 -11.85 7.29
N HIS A 212 -8.95 -12.42 6.13
CA HIS A 212 -9.07 -13.88 5.94
C HIS A 212 -7.86 -14.50 5.24
N TRP A 213 -6.98 -13.70 4.68
CA TRP A 213 -5.80 -14.19 3.98
C TRP A 213 -4.78 -14.78 4.96
N ASN A 214 -4.40 -16.03 4.73
CA ASN A 214 -3.37 -16.76 5.47
C ASN A 214 -2.29 -17.16 4.44
N PRO A 215 -1.19 -16.40 4.34
CA PRO A 215 -0.07 -16.67 3.46
C PRO A 215 0.73 -17.91 3.86
#